data_a67205be5dcf8b3de96a1d69ed11c810
#
_entry.id   a67205be5dcf8b3de96a1d69ed11c810
#
_cell.length_a   1.000
_cell.length_b   1.000
_cell.length_c   1.000
_cell.angle_alpha   90.00
_cell.angle_beta   90.00
_cell.angle_gamma   90.00
#
_symmetry.space_group_name_H-M   'P 1'
#
loop_
_entity.id
_entity.type
_entity.pdbx_description
1 polymer ?
#
loop_
_entity_poly.entity_id
_entity_poly.type
_entity_poly.pdbx_seq_one_letter_code
_entity_poly.pdbx_strand_id
1 'polypeptide(L)'
;MKIIFFDIDGTLICGGSELMSESTKEAIRIARANGHICMINTGRTKRLVGENLTGQVEFDGLLLGCGTEIEFHGKQLMHKTFSMEESKAILTAMKKYHVDAVLEGSREDYAPRGEEVFTETFRHMAREIENRKYDRYANAPGNYDKLYAYAETPAGMDGMKRDLSEILDFIDREQGFYEIVPKGYSKATAIRYITDYLKIPMEDTVAIGDSNNDLPMLRYAHTSIAMGNSSKQVLETADYITTDVDKDGIWNALRWLGVLDK
;
A
#
# COMPACT_ATOMS: atom_id res chain seq x y z
N MET A 1 16.08 -20.20 -2.59
CA MET A 1 15.45 -19.33 -1.58
C MET A 1 14.57 -18.34 -2.33
N LYS A 2 13.35 -18.03 -1.86
CA LYS A 2 12.51 -16.99 -2.48
C LYS A 2 12.32 -15.84 -1.51
N ILE A 3 12.11 -14.62 -2.04
CA ILE A 3 11.59 -13.47 -1.28
C ILE A 3 10.16 -13.20 -1.76
N ILE A 4 9.21 -13.21 -0.84
CA ILE A 4 7.77 -13.19 -1.13
C ILE A 4 7.17 -11.92 -0.53
N PHE A 5 6.53 -11.12 -1.36
CA PHE A 5 5.90 -9.87 -1.01
C PHE A 5 4.38 -10.02 -1.01
N PHE A 6 3.76 -9.72 0.11
CA PHE A 6 2.32 -9.83 0.31
C PHE A 6 1.69 -8.44 0.44
N ASP A 7 0.65 -8.15 -0.32
CA ASP A 7 -0.25 -7.06 0.06
C ASP A 7 -1.08 -7.44 1.30
N ILE A 8 -1.76 -6.48 1.89
CA ILE A 8 -2.58 -6.67 3.10
C ILE A 8 -4.06 -6.84 2.74
N ASP A 9 -4.67 -5.78 2.22
CA ASP A 9 -6.13 -5.66 2.08
C ASP A 9 -6.63 -6.46 0.87
N GLY A 10 -7.41 -7.51 1.10
CA GLY A 10 -7.84 -8.42 0.05
C GLY A 10 -6.83 -9.54 -0.28
N THR A 11 -5.66 -9.54 0.37
CA THR A 11 -4.59 -10.52 0.19
C THR A 11 -4.30 -11.31 1.47
N LEU A 12 -3.82 -10.66 2.53
CA LEU A 12 -3.58 -11.29 3.83
C LEU A 12 -4.83 -11.31 4.71
N ILE A 13 -5.67 -10.28 4.57
CA ILE A 13 -6.91 -10.12 5.33
C ILE A 13 -8.09 -9.85 4.41
N CYS A 14 -9.27 -10.32 4.80
CA CYS A 14 -10.53 -9.99 4.13
C CYS A 14 -10.92 -8.54 4.41
N GLY A 15 -11.51 -7.85 3.44
CA GLY A 15 -11.90 -6.45 3.57
C GLY A 15 -12.75 -6.19 4.83
N GLY A 16 -12.35 -5.19 5.62
CA GLY A 16 -13.00 -4.83 6.89
C GLY A 16 -12.59 -5.67 8.10
N SER A 17 -11.75 -6.70 7.94
CA SER A 17 -11.14 -7.47 9.03
C SER A 17 -9.71 -7.01 9.28
N GLU A 18 -9.23 -7.16 10.51
CA GLU A 18 -7.80 -7.06 10.84
C GLU A 18 -7.19 -8.43 11.16
N LEU A 19 -7.94 -9.51 10.95
CA LEU A 19 -7.52 -10.87 11.29
C LEU A 19 -7.14 -11.67 10.04
N MET A 20 -5.95 -12.26 10.06
CA MET A 20 -5.52 -13.27 9.09
C MET A 20 -6.14 -14.62 9.44
N SER A 21 -6.47 -15.43 8.42
CA SER A 21 -6.89 -16.82 8.64
C SER A 21 -5.75 -17.65 9.26
N GLU A 22 -6.10 -18.73 9.97
CA GLU A 22 -5.08 -19.63 10.53
C GLU A 22 -4.23 -20.29 9.43
N SER A 23 -4.84 -20.63 8.28
CA SER A 23 -4.11 -21.19 7.13
C SER A 23 -3.08 -20.20 6.56
N THR A 24 -3.43 -18.90 6.46
CA THR A 24 -2.49 -17.84 6.05
C THR A 24 -1.30 -17.76 7.00
N LYS A 25 -1.56 -17.69 8.31
CA LYS A 25 -0.49 -17.60 9.33
C LYS A 25 0.42 -18.83 9.30
N GLU A 26 -0.15 -20.02 9.18
CA GLU A 26 0.61 -21.27 9.13
C GLU A 26 1.45 -21.36 7.85
N ALA A 27 0.90 -20.99 6.70
CA ALA A 27 1.65 -20.99 5.44
C ALA A 27 2.89 -20.07 5.50
N ILE A 28 2.74 -18.87 6.08
CA ILE A 28 3.86 -17.93 6.26
C ILE A 28 4.90 -18.49 7.23
N ARG A 29 4.49 -19.12 8.35
CA ARG A 29 5.41 -19.74 9.30
C ARG A 29 6.23 -20.85 8.63
N ILE A 30 5.57 -21.73 7.86
CA ILE A 30 6.24 -22.84 7.15
C ILE A 30 7.22 -22.27 6.10
N ALA A 31 6.80 -21.33 5.27
CA ALA A 31 7.67 -20.74 4.25
C ALA A 31 8.93 -20.12 4.88
N ARG A 32 8.79 -19.36 5.98
CA ARG A 32 9.95 -18.81 6.71
C ARG A 32 10.82 -19.89 7.34
N ALA A 33 10.22 -20.92 7.95
CA ALA A 33 10.96 -22.06 8.51
C ALA A 33 11.76 -22.82 7.44
N ASN A 34 11.29 -22.84 6.19
CA ASN A 34 11.97 -23.39 5.02
C ASN A 34 13.05 -22.45 4.42
N GLY A 35 13.30 -21.29 5.07
CA GLY A 35 14.36 -20.35 4.67
C GLY A 35 13.97 -19.35 3.59
N HIS A 36 12.67 -19.16 3.34
CA HIS A 36 12.17 -18.11 2.49
C HIS A 36 11.98 -16.81 3.28
N ILE A 37 12.12 -15.65 2.62
CA ILE A 37 11.91 -14.32 3.21
C ILE A 37 10.48 -13.91 2.90
N CYS A 38 9.71 -13.57 3.93
CA CYS A 38 8.32 -13.13 3.82
C CYS A 38 8.19 -11.67 4.24
N MET A 39 7.75 -10.80 3.33
CA MET A 39 7.64 -9.36 3.56
C MET A 39 6.26 -8.82 3.24
N ILE A 40 5.74 -7.92 4.04
CA ILE A 40 4.55 -7.12 3.69
C ILE A 40 4.96 -6.04 2.68
N ASN A 41 4.11 -5.78 1.67
CA ASN A 41 4.26 -4.69 0.71
C ASN A 41 2.90 -4.02 0.47
N THR A 42 2.64 -2.92 1.17
CA THR A 42 1.30 -2.35 1.30
C THR A 42 1.24 -0.85 1.01
N GLY A 43 0.04 -0.36 0.64
CA GLY A 43 -0.29 1.06 0.60
C GLY A 43 -0.49 1.68 2.00
N ARG A 44 -0.70 0.88 3.03
CA ARG A 44 -0.84 1.38 4.40
C ARG A 44 0.48 1.96 4.90
N THR A 45 0.42 3.10 5.59
CA THR A 45 1.56 3.63 6.35
C THR A 45 1.79 2.82 7.63
N LYS A 46 2.92 3.00 8.29
CA LYS A 46 3.25 2.30 9.54
C LYS A 46 2.16 2.41 10.61
N ARG A 47 1.60 3.60 10.74
CA ARG A 47 0.50 3.87 11.67
C ARG A 47 -0.75 3.02 11.38
N LEU A 48 -1.06 2.78 10.10
CA LEU A 48 -2.24 2.04 9.68
C LEU A 48 -2.05 0.52 9.65
N VAL A 49 -0.81 0.03 9.61
CA VAL A 49 -0.53 -1.41 9.71
C VAL A 49 -0.77 -1.91 11.12
N GLY A 50 -0.33 -1.17 12.14
CA GLY A 50 -0.58 -1.47 13.55
C GLY A 50 0.01 -2.80 14.04
N GLU A 51 0.17 -2.92 15.36
CA GLU A 51 0.66 -4.14 15.99
C GLU A 51 -0.35 -5.30 15.93
N ASN A 52 -1.65 -5.00 15.84
CA ASN A 52 -2.69 -6.02 15.74
C ASN A 52 -2.53 -6.92 14.51
N LEU A 53 -2.04 -6.37 13.40
CA LEU A 53 -1.79 -7.14 12.19
C LEU A 53 -0.43 -7.87 12.25
N THR A 54 0.64 -7.14 12.52
CA THR A 54 2.01 -7.68 12.51
C THR A 54 2.28 -8.64 13.66
N GLY A 55 1.53 -8.56 14.76
CA GLY A 55 1.63 -9.46 15.90
C GLY A 55 0.99 -10.85 15.68
N GLN A 56 0.25 -11.07 14.58
CA GLN A 56 -0.42 -12.36 14.34
C GLN A 56 0.53 -13.42 13.77
N VAL A 57 1.46 -13.01 12.93
CA VAL A 57 2.53 -13.83 12.37
C VAL A 57 3.74 -12.94 12.09
N GLU A 58 4.93 -13.49 12.26
CA GLU A 58 6.16 -12.75 12.05
C GLU A 58 6.50 -12.62 10.56
N PHE A 59 6.84 -11.40 10.14
CA PHE A 59 7.40 -11.08 8.82
C PHE A 59 8.86 -10.63 8.97
N ASP A 60 9.67 -10.83 7.93
CA ASP A 60 11.07 -10.43 7.91
C ASP A 60 11.24 -8.93 7.67
N GLY A 61 10.23 -8.29 7.08
CA GLY A 61 10.23 -6.84 6.85
C GLY A 61 8.91 -6.29 6.33
N LEU A 62 8.84 -4.96 6.29
CA LEU A 62 7.67 -4.19 5.90
C LEU A 62 8.07 -3.16 4.84
N LEU A 63 7.36 -3.14 3.71
CA LEU A 63 7.41 -2.13 2.67
C LEU A 63 6.07 -1.37 2.75
N LEU A 64 6.11 -0.14 3.22
CA LEU A 64 4.95 0.62 3.66
C LEU A 64 4.70 1.84 2.76
N GLY A 65 3.47 2.37 2.80
CA GLY A 65 3.10 3.61 2.12
C GLY A 65 3.33 3.58 0.60
N CYS A 66 3.08 2.44 -0.05
CA CYS A 66 3.44 2.24 -1.46
C CYS A 66 4.94 2.49 -1.74
N GLY A 67 5.80 2.08 -0.81
CA GLY A 67 7.24 2.14 -0.97
C GLY A 67 7.91 3.40 -0.41
N THR A 68 7.19 4.21 0.35
CA THR A 68 7.76 5.39 1.01
C THR A 68 8.56 5.07 2.27
N GLU A 69 8.28 3.92 2.92
CA GLU A 69 9.04 3.46 4.09
C GLU A 69 9.39 1.97 3.96
N ILE A 70 10.62 1.61 4.30
CA ILE A 70 11.14 0.24 4.23
C ILE A 70 11.79 -0.13 5.54
N GLU A 71 11.31 -1.22 6.15
CA GLU A 71 11.88 -1.83 7.34
C GLU A 71 12.28 -3.29 7.07
N PHE A 72 13.41 -3.71 7.62
CA PHE A 72 13.88 -5.09 7.58
C PHE A 72 14.46 -5.50 8.92
N HIS A 73 13.96 -6.61 9.48
CA HIS A 73 14.29 -7.08 10.84
C HIS A 73 14.21 -5.97 11.89
N GLY A 74 13.14 -5.17 11.84
CA GLY A 74 12.89 -4.07 12.78
C GLY A 74 13.76 -2.82 12.58
N LYS A 75 14.67 -2.84 11.59
CA LYS A 75 15.50 -1.68 11.26
C LYS A 75 14.89 -0.91 10.09
N GLN A 76 14.62 0.38 10.27
CA GLN A 76 14.23 1.28 9.18
C GLN A 76 15.44 1.49 8.24
N LEU A 77 15.28 1.10 6.98
CA LEU A 77 16.33 1.23 5.95
C LEU A 77 16.13 2.49 5.11
N MET A 78 14.88 2.88 4.89
CA MET A 78 14.52 4.06 4.10
C MET A 78 13.19 4.62 4.59
N HIS A 79 13.06 5.96 4.57
CA HIS A 79 11.80 6.65 4.79
C HIS A 79 11.79 7.97 4.00
N LYS A 80 10.88 8.09 3.05
CA LYS A 80 10.62 9.31 2.27
C LYS A 80 9.31 9.94 2.77
N THR A 81 9.40 11.20 3.16
CA THR A 81 8.24 12.03 3.46
C THR A 81 8.24 13.28 2.57
N PHE A 82 7.10 13.94 2.46
CA PHE A 82 7.02 15.24 1.81
C PHE A 82 7.68 16.33 2.65
N SER A 83 8.45 17.20 2.00
CA SER A 83 8.99 18.41 2.60
C SER A 83 7.89 19.46 2.84
N MET A 84 8.19 20.49 3.63
CA MET A 84 7.31 21.65 3.82
C MET A 84 6.95 22.35 2.50
N GLU A 85 7.90 22.46 1.57
CA GLU A 85 7.70 23.09 0.27
C GLU A 85 6.76 22.25 -0.61
N GLU A 86 7.03 20.93 -0.72
CA GLU A 86 6.15 20.00 -1.43
C GLU A 86 4.74 19.99 -0.81
N SER A 87 4.63 19.94 0.51
CA SER A 87 3.35 19.99 1.23
C SER A 87 2.56 21.25 0.91
N LYS A 88 3.20 22.41 0.92
CA LYS A 88 2.56 23.68 0.56
C LYS A 88 2.05 23.69 -0.88
N ALA A 89 2.82 23.17 -1.82
CA ALA A 89 2.42 23.05 -3.22
C ALA A 89 1.20 22.11 -3.35
N ILE A 90 1.22 20.97 -2.67
CA ILE A 90 0.13 19.97 -2.65
C ILE A 90 -1.17 20.60 -2.11
N LEU A 91 -1.13 21.20 -0.91
CA LEU A 91 -2.31 21.84 -0.29
C LEU A 91 -2.86 22.99 -1.15
N THR A 92 -1.98 23.74 -1.81
CA THR A 92 -2.40 24.81 -2.74
C THR A 92 -3.12 24.23 -3.95
N ALA A 93 -2.62 23.17 -4.54
CA ALA A 93 -3.27 22.51 -5.67
C ALA A 93 -4.59 21.84 -5.26
N MET A 94 -4.64 21.17 -4.11
CA MET A 94 -5.87 20.58 -3.57
C MET A 94 -6.97 21.65 -3.44
N LYS A 95 -6.66 22.80 -2.87
CA LYS A 95 -7.60 23.94 -2.77
C LYS A 95 -8.01 24.48 -4.14
N LYS A 96 -7.07 24.64 -5.07
CA LYS A 96 -7.31 25.15 -6.44
C LYS A 96 -8.24 24.25 -7.23
N TYR A 97 -8.12 22.95 -7.06
CA TYR A 97 -8.82 21.94 -7.86
C TYR A 97 -9.97 21.24 -7.12
N HIS A 98 -10.27 21.66 -5.91
CA HIS A 98 -11.29 21.08 -5.04
C HIS A 98 -11.11 19.57 -4.85
N VAL A 99 -9.89 19.16 -4.52
CA VAL A 99 -9.53 17.79 -4.19
C VAL A 99 -9.44 17.66 -2.67
N ASP A 100 -10.14 16.69 -2.10
CA ASP A 100 -9.97 16.30 -0.70
C ASP A 100 -9.02 15.14 -0.58
N ALA A 101 -8.27 15.08 0.52
CA ALA A 101 -7.40 13.96 0.82
C ALA A 101 -7.26 13.72 2.32
N VAL A 102 -6.90 12.50 2.70
CA VAL A 102 -6.20 12.24 3.96
C VAL A 102 -4.71 12.24 3.64
N LEU A 103 -3.94 13.07 4.35
CA LEU A 103 -2.48 13.06 4.29
C LEU A 103 -2.02 12.04 5.31
N GLU A 104 -1.48 10.93 4.84
CA GLU A 104 -1.14 9.78 5.67
C GLU A 104 0.35 9.75 5.98
N GLY A 105 0.68 9.70 7.27
CA GLY A 105 2.06 9.63 7.75
C GLY A 105 2.31 8.44 8.66
N SER A 106 3.56 8.17 8.94
CA SER A 106 3.96 7.07 9.82
C SER A 106 3.62 7.31 11.30
N ARG A 107 3.36 8.56 11.68
CA ARG A 107 3.04 8.97 13.07
C ARG A 107 1.67 9.60 13.20
N GLU A 108 1.33 10.48 12.29
CA GLU A 108 0.11 11.29 12.32
C GLU A 108 -0.50 11.36 10.92
N ASP A 109 -1.82 11.43 10.85
CA ASP A 109 -2.57 11.67 9.64
C ASP A 109 -3.30 13.01 9.75
N TYR A 110 -3.49 13.69 8.62
CA TYR A 110 -4.16 14.97 8.54
C TYR A 110 -5.34 14.88 7.58
N ALA A 111 -6.48 15.49 7.96
CA ALA A 111 -7.69 15.48 7.14
C ALA A 111 -8.38 16.84 7.13
N PRO A 112 -9.15 17.16 6.08
CA PRO A 112 -9.90 18.41 6.00
C PRO A 112 -11.04 18.43 7.02
N ARG A 113 -11.40 19.63 7.50
CA ARG A 113 -12.54 19.83 8.40
C ARG A 113 -13.32 21.10 8.05
N GLY A 114 -14.64 21.00 8.18
CA GLY A 114 -15.51 22.15 7.98
C GLY A 114 -15.39 22.75 6.57
N GLU A 115 -15.00 24.01 6.47
CA GLU A 115 -14.87 24.75 5.20
C GLU A 115 -13.70 24.27 4.33
N GLU A 116 -12.79 23.44 4.86
CA GLU A 116 -11.71 22.82 4.11
C GLU A 116 -12.20 21.65 3.25
N VAL A 117 -13.42 21.15 3.47
CA VAL A 117 -14.00 20.02 2.74
C VAL A 117 -14.72 20.51 1.49
N PHE A 118 -14.28 20.07 0.32
CA PHE A 118 -14.82 20.47 -0.97
C PHE A 118 -15.89 19.50 -1.50
N THR A 119 -15.70 18.19 -1.30
CA THR A 119 -16.48 17.14 -1.95
C THR A 119 -17.60 16.59 -1.05
N GLU A 120 -18.69 16.12 -1.65
CA GLU A 120 -19.79 15.46 -0.92
C GLU A 120 -19.31 14.16 -0.28
N THR A 121 -18.47 13.41 -0.95
CA THR A 121 -17.92 12.15 -0.44
C THR A 121 -17.18 12.35 0.88
N PHE A 122 -16.30 13.34 0.98
CA PHE A 122 -15.59 13.65 2.23
C PHE A 122 -16.51 14.22 3.31
N ARG A 123 -17.57 14.95 2.95
CA ARG A 123 -18.60 15.38 3.93
C ARG A 123 -19.32 14.20 4.56
N HIS A 124 -19.64 13.15 3.79
CA HIS A 124 -20.21 11.92 4.32
C HIS A 124 -19.23 11.14 5.19
N MET A 125 -17.94 11.17 4.85
CA MET A 125 -16.87 10.54 5.64
C MET A 125 -16.48 11.35 6.89
N ALA A 126 -16.97 12.58 7.05
CA ALA A 126 -16.53 13.50 8.11
C ALA A 126 -16.63 12.89 9.52
N ARG A 127 -17.69 12.12 9.82
CA ARG A 127 -17.86 11.44 11.12
C ARG A 127 -16.79 10.39 11.36
N GLU A 128 -16.42 9.64 10.32
CA GLU A 128 -15.39 8.62 10.40
C GLU A 128 -14.02 9.27 10.60
N ILE A 129 -13.74 10.33 9.86
CA ILE A 129 -12.53 11.15 9.96
C ILE A 129 -12.38 11.74 11.37
N GLU A 130 -13.47 12.26 11.96
CA GLU A 130 -13.48 12.80 13.33
C GLU A 130 -13.17 11.71 14.37
N ASN A 131 -13.74 10.51 14.20
CA ASN A 131 -13.53 9.38 15.11
C ASN A 131 -12.08 8.86 15.09
N ARG A 132 -11.38 8.97 13.97
CA ARG A 132 -9.97 8.52 13.80
C ARG A 132 -8.94 9.47 14.39
N LYS A 133 -9.34 10.61 14.94
CA LYS A 133 -8.45 11.61 15.58
C LYS A 133 -7.35 12.14 14.64
N TYR A 134 -7.67 12.33 13.36
CA TYR A 134 -6.78 12.99 12.42
C TYR A 134 -6.55 14.44 12.84
N ASP A 135 -5.36 14.98 12.59
CA ASP A 135 -5.09 16.40 12.78
C ASP A 135 -5.60 17.21 11.57
N ARG A 136 -5.60 18.54 11.66
CA ARG A 136 -6.07 19.45 10.61
C ARG A 136 -4.96 19.73 9.59
N TYR A 137 -5.33 20.03 8.35
CA TYR A 137 -4.38 20.47 7.32
C TYR A 137 -3.54 21.68 7.74
N ALA A 138 -4.13 22.64 8.47
CA ALA A 138 -3.42 23.82 8.95
C ALA A 138 -2.19 23.48 9.81
N ASN A 139 -2.16 22.29 10.40
CA ASN A 139 -1.06 21.79 11.21
C ASN A 139 -0.13 20.84 10.44
N ALA A 140 -0.41 20.55 9.14
CA ALA A 140 0.41 19.65 8.35
C ALA A 140 1.82 20.24 8.11
N PRO A 141 2.85 19.74 8.79
CA PRO A 141 4.19 20.36 8.76
C PRO A 141 5.04 19.87 7.58
N GLY A 142 4.46 19.14 6.60
CA GLY A 142 5.21 18.18 5.85
C GLY A 142 5.36 16.89 6.68
N ASN A 143 6.28 16.02 6.37
CA ASN A 143 6.54 14.77 7.09
C ASN A 143 5.38 13.75 7.10
N TYR A 144 4.51 13.80 6.09
CA TYR A 144 3.60 12.70 5.76
C TYR A 144 4.12 11.97 4.51
N ASP A 145 3.71 10.73 4.37
CA ASP A 145 4.31 9.78 3.43
C ASP A 145 3.62 9.79 2.07
N LYS A 146 2.29 9.89 2.09
CA LYS A 146 1.42 9.82 0.91
C LYS A 146 0.07 10.46 1.18
N LEU A 147 -0.80 10.50 0.15
CA LEU A 147 -2.18 10.94 0.26
C LEU A 147 -3.13 9.85 -0.21
N TYR A 148 -4.29 9.76 0.43
CA TYR A 148 -5.47 9.10 -0.11
C TYR A 148 -6.49 10.17 -0.49
N ALA A 149 -6.64 10.41 -1.78
CA ALA A 149 -7.34 11.58 -2.31
C ALA A 149 -8.59 11.23 -3.10
N TYR A 150 -9.55 12.15 -3.11
CA TYR A 150 -10.77 12.06 -3.88
C TYR A 150 -11.04 13.38 -4.59
N ALA A 151 -11.46 13.30 -5.85
CA ALA A 151 -11.99 14.42 -6.61
C ALA A 151 -13.37 14.07 -7.14
N GLU A 152 -14.33 14.97 -6.95
CA GLU A 152 -15.72 14.76 -7.40
C GLU A 152 -15.85 14.75 -8.92
N THR A 153 -14.90 15.38 -9.61
CA THR A 153 -14.85 15.42 -11.07
C THR A 153 -13.46 14.99 -11.58
N PRO A 154 -13.38 14.26 -12.70
CA PRO A 154 -12.10 13.96 -13.33
C PRO A 154 -11.24 15.21 -13.61
N ALA A 155 -11.87 16.32 -13.98
CA ALA A 155 -11.19 17.58 -14.32
C ALA A 155 -10.38 18.16 -13.13
N GLY A 156 -10.86 18.00 -11.89
CA GLY A 156 -10.15 18.42 -10.69
C GLY A 156 -8.85 17.62 -10.52
N MET A 157 -8.95 16.30 -10.59
CA MET A 157 -7.77 15.44 -10.48
C MET A 157 -6.79 15.64 -11.64
N ASP A 158 -7.27 15.82 -12.87
CA ASP A 158 -6.43 16.07 -14.05
C ASP A 158 -5.68 17.40 -13.93
N GLY A 159 -6.31 18.42 -13.33
CA GLY A 159 -5.65 19.69 -13.01
C GLY A 159 -4.50 19.51 -12.00
N MET A 160 -4.74 18.76 -10.93
CA MET A 160 -3.74 18.46 -9.92
C MET A 160 -2.59 17.62 -10.49
N LYS A 161 -2.90 16.58 -11.29
CA LYS A 161 -1.90 15.76 -12.00
C LYS A 161 -0.97 16.61 -12.85
N ARG A 162 -1.54 17.54 -13.66
CA ARG A 162 -0.76 18.41 -14.53
C ARG A 162 0.18 19.33 -13.76
N ASP A 163 -0.32 19.96 -12.69
CA ASP A 163 0.48 20.95 -11.95
C ASP A 163 1.55 20.31 -11.05
N LEU A 164 1.37 19.04 -10.64
CA LEU A 164 2.25 18.35 -9.68
C LEU A 164 2.94 17.10 -10.25
N SER A 165 2.92 16.90 -11.56
CA SER A 165 3.53 15.73 -12.25
C SER A 165 5.02 15.52 -11.97
N GLU A 166 5.74 16.58 -11.61
CA GLU A 166 7.17 16.52 -11.31
C GLU A 166 7.48 16.01 -9.89
N ILE A 167 6.49 16.09 -8.98
CA ILE A 167 6.70 15.73 -7.57
C ILE A 167 5.81 14.57 -7.10
N LEU A 168 4.75 14.23 -7.85
CA LEU A 168 3.78 13.20 -7.48
C LEU A 168 3.58 12.16 -8.58
N ASP A 169 3.31 10.93 -8.14
CA ASP A 169 2.69 9.87 -8.94
C ASP A 169 1.30 9.57 -8.40
N PHE A 170 0.35 9.30 -9.32
CA PHE A 170 -1.08 9.12 -9.03
C PHE A 170 -1.50 7.70 -9.41
N ILE A 171 -1.92 6.92 -8.44
CA ILE A 171 -2.40 5.55 -8.60
C ILE A 171 -3.93 5.59 -8.53
N ASP A 172 -4.59 5.29 -9.65
CA ASP A 172 -6.05 5.27 -9.72
C ASP A 172 -6.60 4.06 -8.96
N ARG A 173 -7.47 4.34 -7.98
CA ARG A 173 -8.15 3.34 -7.14
C ARG A 173 -9.60 3.15 -7.55
N GLU A 174 -9.97 3.70 -8.70
CA GLU A 174 -11.33 3.74 -9.26
C GLU A 174 -12.31 4.65 -8.48
N GLN A 175 -13.47 4.91 -9.08
CA GLN A 175 -14.55 5.70 -8.48
C GLN A 175 -14.12 7.10 -7.95
N GLY A 176 -13.11 7.72 -8.55
CA GLY A 176 -12.61 9.05 -8.17
C GLY A 176 -11.61 9.06 -7.02
N PHE A 177 -11.26 7.89 -6.48
CA PHE A 177 -10.22 7.76 -5.46
C PHE A 177 -8.83 7.54 -6.06
N TYR A 178 -7.85 8.17 -5.47
CA TYR A 178 -6.44 8.06 -5.85
C TYR A 178 -5.55 7.86 -4.64
N GLU A 179 -4.61 6.96 -4.79
CA GLU A 179 -3.44 6.90 -3.94
C GLU A 179 -2.35 7.75 -4.58
N ILE A 180 -1.85 8.75 -3.87
CA ILE A 180 -0.87 9.73 -4.40
C ILE A 180 0.40 9.62 -3.58
N VAL A 181 1.50 9.36 -4.24
CA VAL A 181 2.81 9.11 -3.64
C VAL A 181 3.85 10.09 -4.17
N PRO A 182 4.99 10.29 -3.48
CA PRO A 182 6.12 11.02 -4.04
C PRO A 182 6.56 10.42 -5.38
N LYS A 183 6.99 11.26 -6.29
CA LYS A 183 7.44 10.87 -7.63
C LYS A 183 8.47 9.76 -7.59
N GLY A 184 8.24 8.69 -8.35
CA GLY A 184 9.14 7.55 -8.46
C GLY A 184 9.01 6.51 -7.33
N TYR A 185 8.02 6.64 -6.43
CA TYR A 185 7.75 5.65 -5.39
C TYR A 185 6.56 4.77 -5.79
N SER A 186 6.67 3.48 -5.50
CA SER A 186 5.62 2.48 -5.73
C SER A 186 5.95 1.18 -4.98
N LYS A 187 5.01 0.25 -4.92
CA LYS A 187 5.28 -1.11 -4.41
C LYS A 187 6.41 -1.82 -5.19
N ALA A 188 6.59 -1.53 -6.48
CA ALA A 188 7.68 -2.07 -7.30
C ALA A 188 9.04 -1.49 -6.92
N THR A 189 9.13 -0.18 -6.71
CA THR A 189 10.40 0.45 -6.33
C THR A 189 10.86 0.03 -4.94
N ALA A 190 9.92 -0.30 -4.03
CA ALA A 190 10.24 -0.88 -2.74
C ALA A 190 10.84 -2.29 -2.88
N ILE A 191 10.28 -3.14 -3.75
CA ILE A 191 10.87 -4.47 -4.06
C ILE A 191 12.29 -4.28 -4.59
N ARG A 192 12.48 -3.40 -5.57
CA ARG A 192 13.83 -3.13 -6.11
C ARG A 192 14.81 -2.73 -5.01
N TYR A 193 14.43 -1.79 -4.15
CA TYR A 193 15.29 -1.33 -3.07
C TYR A 193 15.74 -2.48 -2.15
N ILE A 194 14.79 -3.30 -1.68
CA ILE A 194 15.11 -4.36 -0.72
C ILE A 194 15.87 -5.53 -1.38
N THR A 195 15.57 -5.88 -2.62
CA THR A 195 16.31 -6.92 -3.35
C THR A 195 17.75 -6.50 -3.66
N ASP A 196 17.96 -5.23 -4.03
CA ASP A 196 19.30 -4.65 -4.21
C ASP A 196 20.09 -4.64 -2.88
N TYR A 197 19.43 -4.26 -1.76
CA TYR A 197 20.03 -4.24 -0.44
C TYR A 197 20.45 -5.65 0.03
N LEU A 198 19.59 -6.64 -0.17
CA LEU A 198 19.83 -8.04 0.21
C LEU A 198 20.63 -8.83 -0.83
N LYS A 199 20.89 -8.25 -2.01
CA LYS A 199 21.53 -8.91 -3.17
C LYS A 199 20.80 -10.17 -3.61
N ILE A 200 19.47 -10.12 -3.58
CA ILE A 200 18.59 -11.20 -4.04
C ILE A 200 18.33 -11.00 -5.53
N PRO A 201 18.58 -12.05 -6.37
CA PRO A 201 18.33 -11.95 -7.80
C PRO A 201 16.83 -11.88 -8.10
N MET A 202 16.48 -11.25 -9.24
CA MET A 202 15.09 -11.03 -9.65
C MET A 202 14.30 -12.34 -9.77
N GLU A 203 14.91 -13.41 -10.26
CA GLU A 203 14.31 -14.74 -10.43
C GLU A 203 13.82 -15.38 -9.12
N ASP A 204 14.23 -14.84 -7.98
CA ASP A 204 13.80 -15.30 -6.66
C ASP A 204 12.65 -14.45 -6.08
N THR A 205 12.18 -13.42 -6.79
CA THR A 205 11.11 -12.53 -6.30
C THR A 205 9.72 -13.07 -6.63
N VAL A 206 8.82 -12.97 -5.64
CA VAL A 206 7.40 -13.33 -5.77
C VAL A 206 6.55 -12.19 -5.22
N ALA A 207 5.52 -11.77 -5.94
CA ALA A 207 4.54 -10.79 -5.46
C ALA A 207 3.13 -11.38 -5.46
N ILE A 208 2.38 -11.15 -4.37
CA ILE A 208 1.00 -11.60 -4.21
C ILE A 208 0.13 -10.39 -3.87
N GLY A 209 -0.93 -10.15 -4.65
CA GLY A 209 -1.80 -8.98 -4.49
C GLY A 209 -3.17 -9.18 -5.14
N ASP A 210 -4.05 -8.17 -5.02
CA ASP A 210 -5.44 -8.25 -5.49
C ASP A 210 -5.96 -6.99 -6.18
N SER A 211 -5.33 -5.84 -6.01
CA SER A 211 -5.89 -4.56 -6.43
C SER A 211 -4.95 -3.72 -7.31
N ASN A 212 -5.48 -2.61 -7.87
CA ASN A 212 -4.75 -1.84 -8.90
C ASN A 212 -3.42 -1.24 -8.41
N ASN A 213 -3.27 -0.96 -7.10
CA ASN A 213 -1.98 -0.50 -6.56
C ASN A 213 -0.93 -1.61 -6.46
N ASP A 214 -1.33 -2.89 -6.67
CA ASP A 214 -0.42 -4.03 -6.74
C ASP A 214 0.15 -4.25 -8.13
N LEU A 215 -0.50 -3.73 -9.18
CA LEU A 215 -0.04 -3.91 -10.55
C LEU A 215 1.43 -3.57 -10.76
N PRO A 216 1.99 -2.48 -10.16
CA PRO A 216 3.42 -2.22 -10.28
C PRO A 216 4.28 -3.36 -9.72
N MET A 217 3.96 -3.90 -8.54
CA MET A 217 4.76 -4.99 -7.95
C MET A 217 4.55 -6.33 -8.67
N LEU A 218 3.31 -6.62 -9.12
CA LEU A 218 3.01 -7.84 -9.86
C LEU A 218 3.72 -7.89 -11.22
N ARG A 219 3.85 -6.74 -11.89
CA ARG A 219 4.60 -6.63 -13.15
C ARG A 219 6.11 -6.63 -12.96
N TYR A 220 6.58 -6.25 -11.78
CA TYR A 220 8.01 -6.13 -11.48
C TYR A 220 8.61 -7.45 -10.99
N ALA A 221 7.93 -8.16 -10.10
CA ALA A 221 8.41 -9.43 -9.58
C ALA A 221 8.52 -10.49 -10.68
N HIS A 222 9.46 -11.44 -10.53
CA HIS A 222 9.64 -12.54 -11.49
C HIS A 222 8.43 -13.46 -11.52
N THR A 223 7.81 -13.71 -10.38
CA THR A 223 6.59 -14.50 -10.26
C THR A 223 5.50 -13.64 -9.63
N SER A 224 4.36 -13.53 -10.30
CA SER A 224 3.21 -12.77 -9.84
C SER A 224 2.01 -13.67 -9.59
N ILE A 225 1.35 -13.46 -8.44
CA ILE A 225 0.16 -14.22 -8.03
C ILE A 225 -0.98 -13.26 -7.72
N ALA A 226 -2.11 -13.45 -8.39
CA ALA A 226 -3.34 -12.75 -8.08
C ALA A 226 -4.20 -13.57 -7.12
N MET A 227 -4.80 -12.92 -6.12
CA MET A 227 -5.86 -13.52 -5.31
C MET A 227 -7.11 -13.75 -6.16
N GLY A 228 -7.93 -14.75 -5.83
CA GLY A 228 -9.17 -15.05 -6.56
C GLY A 228 -10.19 -13.90 -6.55
N ASN A 229 -10.18 -13.10 -5.48
CA ASN A 229 -11.01 -11.90 -5.30
C ASN A 229 -10.47 -10.64 -6.00
N SER A 230 -9.45 -10.74 -6.83
CA SER A 230 -8.78 -9.59 -7.47
C SER A 230 -9.63 -8.87 -8.50
N SER A 231 -9.27 -7.60 -8.78
CA SER A 231 -9.80 -6.87 -9.92
C SER A 231 -9.44 -7.57 -11.24
N LYS A 232 -10.27 -7.37 -12.27
CA LYS A 232 -10.06 -7.98 -13.58
C LYS A 232 -8.66 -7.72 -14.13
N GLN A 233 -8.15 -6.49 -13.98
CA GLN A 233 -6.84 -6.11 -14.51
C GLN A 233 -5.70 -6.84 -13.79
N VAL A 234 -5.85 -7.12 -12.50
CA VAL A 234 -4.89 -7.90 -11.71
C VAL A 234 -4.90 -9.37 -12.15
N LEU A 235 -6.12 -9.95 -12.32
CA LEU A 235 -6.27 -11.33 -12.80
C LEU A 235 -5.63 -11.53 -14.20
N GLU A 236 -5.74 -10.53 -15.08
CA GLU A 236 -5.14 -10.58 -16.43
C GLU A 236 -3.62 -10.35 -16.44
N THR A 237 -3.05 -9.83 -15.35
CA THR A 237 -1.62 -9.50 -15.26
C THR A 237 -0.80 -10.64 -14.64
N ALA A 238 -1.37 -11.40 -13.71
CA ALA A 238 -0.63 -12.37 -12.90
C ALA A 238 -0.30 -13.68 -13.64
N ASP A 239 0.85 -14.29 -13.31
CA ASP A 239 1.27 -15.60 -13.83
C ASP A 239 0.40 -16.74 -13.28
N TYR A 240 -0.09 -16.59 -12.05
CA TYR A 240 -0.95 -17.57 -11.39
C TYR A 240 -2.09 -16.87 -10.64
N ILE A 241 -3.26 -17.50 -10.67
CA ILE A 241 -4.44 -17.05 -9.88
C ILE A 241 -4.70 -18.09 -8.80
N THR A 242 -4.59 -17.68 -7.54
CA THR A 242 -4.96 -18.53 -6.40
C THR A 242 -6.45 -18.36 -6.04
N THR A 243 -6.90 -18.99 -4.96
CA THR A 243 -8.28 -18.83 -4.46
C THR A 243 -8.46 -17.50 -3.72
N ASP A 244 -9.71 -17.16 -3.38
CA ASP A 244 -10.05 -15.94 -2.65
C ASP A 244 -9.37 -15.90 -1.28
N VAL A 245 -9.25 -14.72 -0.70
CA VAL A 245 -8.59 -14.50 0.60
C VAL A 245 -9.24 -15.29 1.74
N ASP A 246 -10.56 -15.51 1.69
CA ASP A 246 -11.33 -16.31 2.66
C ASP A 246 -11.43 -17.81 2.32
N LYS A 247 -10.75 -18.25 1.23
CA LYS A 247 -10.70 -19.62 0.73
C LYS A 247 -9.28 -20.17 0.68
N ASP A 248 -8.52 -19.94 1.73
CA ASP A 248 -7.13 -20.39 1.88
C ASP A 248 -6.19 -19.89 0.76
N GLY A 249 -6.45 -18.68 0.21
CA GLY A 249 -5.75 -18.17 -0.96
C GLY A 249 -4.23 -18.13 -0.80
N ILE A 250 -3.72 -17.66 0.34
CA ILE A 250 -2.28 -17.61 0.62
C ILE A 250 -1.68 -19.03 0.77
N TRP A 251 -2.38 -19.92 1.49
CA TRP A 251 -1.94 -21.30 1.61
C TRP A 251 -1.80 -21.95 0.23
N ASN A 252 -2.81 -21.81 -0.64
CA ASN A 252 -2.81 -22.38 -1.98
C ASN A 252 -1.73 -21.77 -2.88
N ALA A 253 -1.50 -20.44 -2.77
CA ALA A 253 -0.44 -19.74 -3.48
C ALA A 253 0.96 -20.27 -3.09
N LEU A 254 1.25 -20.36 -1.79
CA LEU A 254 2.55 -20.83 -1.29
C LEU A 254 2.77 -22.33 -1.55
N ARG A 255 1.72 -23.14 -1.53
CA ARG A 255 1.78 -24.56 -1.95
C ARG A 255 2.09 -24.69 -3.45
N TRP A 256 1.45 -23.90 -4.30
CA TRP A 256 1.74 -23.87 -5.74
C TRP A 256 3.19 -23.47 -6.03
N LEU A 257 3.74 -22.53 -5.27
CA LEU A 257 5.16 -22.15 -5.35
C LEU A 257 6.14 -23.25 -4.88
N GLY A 258 5.65 -24.29 -4.22
CA GLY A 258 6.49 -25.35 -3.62
C GLY A 258 7.33 -24.87 -2.44
N VAL A 259 6.94 -23.77 -1.76
CA VAL A 259 7.69 -23.22 -0.63
C VAL A 259 7.23 -23.75 0.72
N LEU A 260 6.15 -24.55 0.75
CA LEU A 260 5.65 -25.22 1.95
C LEU A 260 6.26 -26.63 2.14
N ASP A 261 6.85 -27.20 1.10
CA ASP A 261 7.48 -28.50 1.15
C ASP A 261 8.94 -28.40 1.62
N LYS A 262 9.40 -29.36 2.44
CA LYS A 262 10.81 -29.43 2.88
C LYS A 262 11.67 -30.11 1.83
#